data_c530d5c6615e1b0bfe8d8c758f0f2495
#
_entry.id   c530d5c6615e1b0bfe8d8c758f0f2495
#
_cell.length_a   1.000
_cell.length_b   1.000
_cell.length_c   1.000
_cell.angle_alpha   90.00
_cell.angle_beta   90.00
_cell.angle_gamma   90.00
#
_symmetry.space_group_name_H-M   'P 1'
#
loop_
_entity.id
_entity.type
_entity.pdbx_description
1 polymer ?
#
loop_
_entity_poly.entity_id
_entity_poly.type
_entity_poly.pdbx_seq_one_letter_code
_entity_poly.pdbx_strand_id
1 'polypeptide(L)'
;AIQLSVSATHLNFNFRDLIFAGIVISALGACMDVGMSIASSLDELKNKTKDMDWIELFKSGMNIGKDVIGTMANTLILAYVGGSLTLILLFMACDFNFVQILNKETIAQEIISAIAGSMGVVYTVPITAFVYSFLNKDKVIYKTESENKLEGKRSLKL
;
A
#
# COMPACT_ATOMS: atom_id res chain seq x y z
N ALA A 1 19.20 -31.86 14.02
CA ALA A 1 19.19 -31.06 15.26
C ALA A 1 17.98 -30.12 15.34
N ILE A 2 17.51 -29.58 14.24
CA ILE A 2 16.35 -28.65 14.23
C ILE A 2 15.01 -29.37 14.46
N GLN A 3 14.86 -30.62 13.99
CA GLN A 3 13.64 -31.40 14.21
C GLN A 3 13.40 -31.80 15.69
N LEU A 4 14.45 -31.90 16.50
CA LEU A 4 14.33 -32.29 17.92
C LEU A 4 13.84 -31.13 18.82
N SER A 5 14.08 -29.87 18.42
CA SER A 5 13.63 -28.70 19.18
C SER A 5 12.15 -28.39 18.98
N VAL A 6 11.57 -28.76 17.83
CA VAL A 6 10.14 -28.58 17.53
C VAL A 6 9.24 -29.55 18.29
N SER A 7 9.78 -30.75 18.63
CA SER A 7 9.03 -31.77 19.37
C SER A 7 8.88 -31.49 20.87
N ALA A 8 9.65 -30.55 21.41
CA ALA A 8 9.64 -30.25 22.85
C ALA A 8 8.63 -29.19 23.26
N THR A 9 8.08 -28.45 22.29
CA THR A 9 7.07 -27.45 22.56
C THR A 9 5.73 -27.93 21.98
N HIS A 10 4.77 -28.27 22.81
CA HIS A 10 3.40 -28.64 22.43
C HIS A 10 2.60 -27.47 21.80
N LEU A 11 3.25 -26.66 21.03
CA LEU A 11 2.62 -25.62 20.21
C LEU A 11 2.29 -26.25 18.85
N ASN A 12 1.03 -26.59 18.63
CA ASN A 12 0.50 -26.91 17.31
C ASN A 12 0.62 -25.69 16.41
N PHE A 13 1.83 -25.41 15.91
CA PHE A 13 2.03 -24.37 14.90
C PHE A 13 1.37 -24.82 13.60
N ASN A 14 0.30 -24.16 13.24
CA ASN A 14 -0.31 -24.30 11.94
C ASN A 14 0.52 -23.49 10.93
N PHE A 15 1.41 -24.15 10.21
CA PHE A 15 2.27 -23.51 9.20
C PHE A 15 1.46 -22.70 8.16
N ARG A 16 0.25 -23.14 7.87
CA ARG A 16 -0.65 -22.46 6.95
C ARG A 16 -1.04 -21.06 7.44
N ASP A 17 -1.37 -20.95 8.72
CA ASP A 17 -1.73 -19.67 9.33
C ASP A 17 -0.54 -18.72 9.42
N LEU A 18 0.65 -19.26 9.64
CA LEU A 18 1.89 -18.48 9.66
C LEU A 18 2.22 -17.91 8.27
N ILE A 19 2.07 -18.70 7.21
CA ILE A 19 2.25 -18.26 5.83
C ILE A 19 1.22 -17.20 5.47
N PHE A 20 -0.04 -17.42 5.79
CA PHE A 20 -1.10 -16.45 5.57
C PHE A 20 -0.81 -15.12 6.26
N ALA A 21 -0.39 -15.15 7.53
CA ALA A 21 0.02 -13.97 8.27
C ALA A 21 1.18 -13.23 7.58
N GLY A 22 2.18 -13.96 7.09
CA GLY A 22 3.31 -13.39 6.34
C GLY A 22 2.88 -12.66 5.07
N ILE A 23 1.96 -13.25 4.29
CA ILE A 23 1.40 -12.64 3.07
C ILE A 23 0.65 -11.35 3.42
N VAL A 24 -0.18 -11.38 4.47
CA VAL A 24 -0.95 -10.20 4.90
C VAL A 24 -0.03 -9.08 5.37
N ILE A 25 0.98 -9.38 6.18
CA ILE A 25 1.94 -8.38 6.68
C ILE A 25 2.71 -7.74 5.51
N SER A 26 3.16 -8.55 4.55
CA SER A 26 3.87 -8.05 3.36
C SER A 26 2.98 -7.13 2.50
N ALA A 27 1.73 -7.53 2.25
CA ALA A 27 0.77 -6.72 1.51
C ALA A 27 0.45 -5.40 2.24
N LEU A 28 0.26 -5.45 3.56
CA LEU A 28 0.02 -4.25 4.37
C LEU A 28 1.19 -3.27 4.33
N GLY A 29 2.44 -3.76 4.36
CA GLY A 29 3.63 -2.92 4.23
C GLY A 29 3.61 -2.12 2.92
N ALA A 30 3.40 -2.78 1.80
CA ALA A 30 3.32 -2.13 0.49
C ALA A 30 2.15 -1.12 0.39
N CYS A 31 0.98 -1.47 0.92
CA CYS A 31 -0.18 -0.57 0.95
C CYS A 31 0.07 0.67 1.81
N MET A 32 0.74 0.51 2.95
CA MET A 32 1.06 1.62 3.85
C MET A 32 1.99 2.63 3.18
N ASP A 33 3.04 2.19 2.52
CA ASP A 33 3.99 3.06 1.83
C ASP A 33 3.32 3.90 0.74
N VAL A 34 2.46 3.28 -0.07
CA VAL A 34 1.68 3.96 -1.11
C VAL A 34 0.68 4.94 -0.49
N GLY A 35 -0.06 4.51 0.52
CA GLY A 35 -1.04 5.36 1.22
C GLY A 35 -0.40 6.59 1.85
N MET A 36 0.73 6.44 2.52
CA MET A 36 1.49 7.53 3.13
C MET A 36 2.02 8.51 2.08
N SER A 37 2.57 8.00 0.97
CA SER A 37 3.09 8.83 -0.12
C SER A 37 1.99 9.70 -0.74
N ILE A 38 0.82 9.13 -1.00
CA ILE A 38 -0.33 9.86 -1.55
C ILE A 38 -0.87 10.88 -0.54
N ALA A 39 -1.06 10.48 0.71
CA ALA A 39 -1.58 11.36 1.75
C ALA A 39 -0.66 12.57 1.99
N SER A 40 0.66 12.35 2.08
CA SER A 40 1.66 13.41 2.23
C SER A 40 1.67 14.37 1.03
N SER A 41 1.60 13.85 -0.19
CA SER A 41 1.56 14.66 -1.40
C SER A 41 0.29 15.52 -1.48
N LEU A 42 -0.86 14.95 -1.08
CA LEU A 42 -2.13 15.69 -1.04
C LEU A 42 -2.15 16.75 0.04
N ASP A 43 -1.50 16.49 1.19
CA ASP A 43 -1.38 17.47 2.26
C ASP A 43 -0.53 18.66 1.83
N GLU A 44 0.59 18.42 1.15
CA GLU A 44 1.43 19.48 0.60
C GLU A 44 0.70 20.29 -0.46
N LEU A 45 -0.02 19.64 -1.37
CA LEU A 45 -0.82 20.30 -2.41
C LEU A 45 -1.89 21.20 -1.79
N LYS A 46 -2.60 20.72 -0.79
CA LYS A 46 -3.63 21.49 -0.08
C LYS A 46 -3.06 22.69 0.67
N ASN A 47 -1.88 22.56 1.27
CA ASN A 47 -1.23 23.67 1.95
C ASN A 47 -0.79 24.79 1.01
N LYS A 48 -0.45 24.45 -0.24
CA LYS A 48 -0.10 25.42 -1.30
C LYS A 48 -1.31 26.04 -1.98
N THR A 49 -2.38 25.26 -2.17
CA THR A 49 -3.59 25.69 -2.90
C THR A 49 -4.78 25.70 -1.95
N LYS A 50 -5.04 26.87 -1.36
CA LYS A 50 -6.02 27.03 -0.26
C LYS A 50 -7.49 26.83 -0.65
N ASP A 51 -7.83 26.98 -1.94
CA ASP A 51 -9.22 27.00 -2.45
C ASP A 51 -9.55 25.79 -3.34
N MET A 52 -8.89 24.64 -3.11
CA MET A 52 -9.10 23.44 -3.90
C MET A 52 -10.38 22.71 -3.47
N ASP A 53 -11.28 22.48 -4.44
CA ASP A 53 -12.50 21.71 -4.21
C ASP A 53 -12.15 20.23 -3.94
N TRP A 54 -13.01 19.54 -3.17
CA TRP A 54 -12.80 18.12 -2.80
C TRP A 54 -12.67 17.19 -4.03
N ILE A 55 -13.38 17.51 -5.14
CA ILE A 55 -13.31 16.77 -6.41
C ILE A 55 -11.94 16.94 -7.07
N GLU A 56 -11.42 18.16 -7.07
CA GLU A 56 -10.09 18.47 -7.61
C GLU A 56 -8.99 17.81 -6.78
N LEU A 57 -9.15 17.79 -5.46
CA LEU A 57 -8.24 17.13 -4.54
C LEU A 57 -8.24 15.62 -4.79
N PHE A 58 -9.41 15.01 -4.98
CA PHE A 58 -9.53 13.60 -5.32
C PHE A 58 -8.88 13.27 -6.68
N LYS A 59 -9.13 14.08 -7.71
CA LYS A 59 -8.49 13.93 -9.03
C LYS A 59 -6.98 14.03 -8.96
N SER A 60 -6.48 14.98 -8.19
CA SER A 60 -5.03 15.15 -7.95
C SER A 60 -4.45 13.92 -7.25
N GLY A 61 -5.13 13.40 -6.23
CA GLY A 61 -4.75 12.17 -5.55
C GLY A 61 -4.69 10.95 -6.48
N MET A 62 -5.67 10.82 -7.39
CA MET A 62 -5.66 9.77 -8.39
C MET A 62 -4.51 9.90 -9.40
N ASN A 63 -4.14 11.12 -9.80
CA ASN A 63 -3.01 11.35 -10.69
C ASN A 63 -1.68 11.04 -10.00
N ILE A 64 -1.47 11.56 -8.79
CA ILE A 64 -0.30 11.24 -7.96
C ILE A 64 -0.19 9.72 -7.74
N GLY A 65 -1.31 9.08 -7.43
CA GLY A 65 -1.37 7.64 -7.22
C GLY A 65 -0.94 6.82 -8.44
N LYS A 66 -1.27 7.25 -9.65
CA LYS A 66 -0.80 6.57 -10.89
C LYS A 66 0.72 6.62 -11.02
N ASP A 67 1.33 7.75 -10.71
CA ASP A 67 2.79 7.91 -10.76
C ASP A 67 3.47 7.05 -9.68
N VAL A 68 2.89 7.03 -8.48
CA VAL A 68 3.36 6.20 -7.36
C VAL A 68 3.26 4.71 -7.70
N ILE A 69 2.14 4.24 -8.29
CA ILE A 69 2.00 2.84 -8.73
C ILE A 69 3.09 2.50 -9.73
N GLY A 70 3.35 3.36 -10.72
CA GLY A 70 4.36 3.11 -11.76
C GLY A 70 5.76 2.88 -11.18
N THR A 71 6.17 3.67 -10.20
CA THR A 71 7.47 3.52 -9.53
C THR A 71 7.49 2.35 -8.55
N MET A 72 6.46 2.18 -7.73
CA MET A 72 6.38 1.13 -6.72
C MET A 72 6.21 -0.26 -7.33
N ALA A 73 5.48 -0.39 -8.45
CA ALA A 73 5.31 -1.67 -9.14
C ALA A 73 6.66 -2.24 -9.59
N ASN A 74 7.54 -1.41 -10.14
CA ASN A 74 8.88 -1.85 -10.54
C ASN A 74 9.71 -2.34 -9.35
N THR A 75 9.66 -1.62 -8.25
CA THR A 75 10.37 -2.01 -7.00
C THR A 75 9.81 -3.31 -6.43
N LEU A 76 8.47 -3.48 -6.47
CA LEU A 76 7.80 -4.67 -6.00
C LEU A 76 8.21 -5.91 -6.82
N ILE A 77 8.21 -5.79 -8.17
CA ILE A 77 8.65 -6.86 -9.07
C ILE A 77 10.11 -7.24 -8.76
N LEU A 78 11.01 -6.27 -8.61
CA LEU A 78 12.40 -6.53 -8.27
C LEU A 78 12.56 -7.21 -6.90
N ALA A 79 11.78 -6.82 -5.91
CA ALA A 79 11.80 -7.42 -4.59
C ALA A 79 11.36 -8.89 -4.63
N TYR A 80 10.26 -9.20 -5.34
CA TYR A 80 9.79 -10.58 -5.50
C TYR A 80 10.75 -11.44 -6.31
N VAL A 81 11.26 -10.93 -7.45
CA VAL A 81 12.25 -11.65 -8.25
C VAL A 81 13.53 -11.88 -7.45
N GLY A 82 14.02 -10.87 -6.72
CA GLY A 82 15.22 -10.99 -5.88
C GLY A 82 15.05 -11.99 -4.74
N GLY A 83 13.89 -12.00 -4.08
CA GLY A 83 13.57 -12.96 -3.02
C GLY A 83 13.47 -14.41 -3.55
N SER A 84 12.80 -14.59 -4.68
CA SER A 84 12.63 -15.90 -5.31
C SER A 84 13.91 -16.44 -5.95
N LEU A 85 14.87 -15.59 -6.30
CA LEU A 85 16.11 -15.99 -6.97
C LEU A 85 16.89 -17.02 -6.14
N THR A 86 17.01 -16.80 -4.85
CA THR A 86 17.72 -17.71 -3.92
C THR A 86 17.07 -19.10 -3.91
N LEU A 87 15.74 -19.17 -3.90
CA LEU A 87 14.98 -20.42 -3.92
C LEU A 87 15.16 -21.12 -5.28
N ILE A 88 15.09 -20.39 -6.38
CA ILE A 88 15.28 -20.95 -7.74
C ILE A 88 16.69 -21.53 -7.89
N LEU A 89 17.72 -20.81 -7.44
CA LEU A 89 19.10 -21.31 -7.47
C LEU A 89 19.29 -22.55 -6.61
N LEU A 90 18.66 -22.61 -5.43
CA LEU A 90 18.70 -23.79 -4.57
C LEU A 90 18.05 -25.00 -5.26
N PHE A 91 16.91 -24.85 -5.90
CA PHE A 91 16.23 -25.92 -6.61
C PHE A 91 17.02 -26.37 -7.86
N MET A 92 17.66 -25.45 -8.57
CA MET A 92 18.54 -25.78 -9.68
C MET A 92 19.77 -26.57 -9.23
N ALA A 93 20.36 -26.21 -8.07
CA ALA A 93 21.48 -26.94 -7.49
C ALA A 93 21.12 -28.38 -7.05
N CYS A 94 19.84 -28.65 -6.85
CA CYS A 94 19.31 -29.98 -6.52
C CYS A 94 18.82 -30.78 -7.74
N ASP A 95 19.15 -30.36 -8.97
CA ASP A 95 18.76 -31.00 -10.24
C ASP A 95 17.24 -31.13 -10.46
N PHE A 96 16.43 -30.23 -9.89
CA PHE A 96 15.01 -30.20 -10.15
C PHE A 96 14.71 -29.63 -11.55
N ASN A 97 13.83 -30.32 -12.30
CA ASN A 97 13.33 -29.80 -13.57
C ASN A 97 12.45 -28.56 -13.34
N PHE A 98 12.48 -27.63 -14.30
CA PHE A 98 11.71 -26.37 -14.23
C PHE A 98 10.21 -26.57 -13.93
N VAL A 99 9.59 -27.60 -14.52
CA VAL A 99 8.18 -27.96 -14.24
C VAL A 99 7.98 -28.39 -12.80
N GLN A 100 8.94 -29.11 -12.23
CA GLN A 100 8.89 -29.53 -10.82
C GLN A 100 9.05 -28.34 -9.86
N ILE A 101 9.90 -27.37 -10.22
CA ILE A 101 10.08 -26.13 -9.47
C ILE A 101 8.77 -25.34 -9.41
N LEU A 102 8.11 -25.14 -10.54
CA LEU A 102 6.83 -24.42 -10.63
C LEU A 102 5.70 -25.10 -9.82
N ASN A 103 5.74 -26.42 -9.68
CA ASN A 103 4.77 -27.18 -8.90
C ASN A 103 5.10 -27.23 -7.40
N LYS A 104 6.19 -26.61 -6.95
CA LYS A 104 6.49 -26.52 -5.51
C LYS A 104 5.55 -25.53 -4.83
N GLU A 105 5.00 -25.92 -3.70
CA GLU A 105 4.12 -25.12 -2.86
C GLU A 105 4.72 -23.75 -2.51
N THR A 106 6.04 -23.71 -2.25
CA THR A 106 6.78 -22.48 -1.93
C THR A 106 6.71 -21.46 -3.08
N ILE A 107 6.87 -21.93 -4.33
CA ILE A 107 6.79 -21.04 -5.50
C ILE A 107 5.36 -20.55 -5.73
N ALA A 108 4.37 -21.41 -5.54
CA ALA A 108 2.96 -21.02 -5.63
C ALA A 108 2.61 -19.94 -4.59
N GLN A 109 3.14 -20.05 -3.37
CA GLN A 109 2.97 -19.05 -2.31
C GLN A 109 3.57 -17.69 -2.69
N GLU A 110 4.78 -17.68 -3.26
CA GLU A 110 5.42 -16.44 -3.73
C GLU A 110 4.60 -15.75 -4.83
N ILE A 111 4.06 -16.52 -5.78
CA ILE A 111 3.21 -15.99 -6.84
C ILE A 111 1.92 -15.38 -6.26
N ILE A 112 1.27 -16.08 -5.33
CA ILE A 112 0.05 -15.58 -4.68
C ILE A 112 0.35 -14.30 -3.88
N SER A 113 1.47 -14.26 -3.14
CA SER A 113 1.90 -13.08 -2.39
C SER A 113 2.13 -11.87 -3.31
N ALA A 114 2.79 -12.09 -4.45
CA ALA A 114 3.05 -11.05 -5.42
C ALA A 114 1.75 -10.46 -6.01
N ILE A 115 0.79 -11.34 -6.35
CA ILE A 115 -0.51 -10.92 -6.87
C ILE A 115 -1.31 -10.17 -5.79
N ALA A 116 -1.38 -10.71 -4.57
CA ALA A 116 -2.10 -10.08 -3.47
C ALA A 116 -1.53 -8.71 -3.12
N GLY A 117 -0.19 -8.58 -3.04
CA GLY A 117 0.49 -7.32 -2.78
C GLY A 117 0.25 -6.28 -3.86
N SER A 118 0.35 -6.65 -5.13
CA SER A 118 0.10 -5.73 -6.25
C SER A 118 -1.35 -5.27 -6.32
N MET A 119 -2.33 -6.14 -6.10
CA MET A 119 -3.74 -5.76 -5.99
C MET A 119 -3.96 -4.80 -4.82
N GLY A 120 -3.36 -5.06 -3.66
CA GLY A 120 -3.44 -4.19 -2.50
C GLY A 120 -2.96 -2.76 -2.81
N VAL A 121 -1.81 -2.63 -3.46
CA VAL A 121 -1.26 -1.32 -3.88
C VAL A 121 -2.21 -0.57 -4.80
N VAL A 122 -2.77 -1.25 -5.81
CA VAL A 122 -3.71 -0.63 -6.77
C VAL A 122 -4.97 -0.12 -6.07
N TYR A 123 -5.55 -0.88 -5.14
CA TYR A 123 -6.74 -0.46 -4.39
C TYR A 123 -6.46 0.63 -3.35
N THR A 124 -5.26 0.66 -2.80
CA THR A 124 -4.87 1.68 -1.81
C THR A 124 -4.96 3.09 -2.40
N VAL A 125 -4.63 3.27 -3.68
CA VAL A 125 -4.66 4.59 -4.34
C VAL A 125 -6.04 5.25 -4.28
N PRO A 126 -7.11 4.66 -4.85
CA PRO A 126 -8.43 5.30 -4.83
C PRO A 126 -8.98 5.42 -3.41
N ILE A 127 -8.70 4.45 -2.53
CA ILE A 127 -9.18 4.50 -1.14
C ILE A 127 -8.53 5.67 -0.40
N THR A 128 -7.22 5.82 -0.48
CA THR A 128 -6.49 6.91 0.20
C THR A 128 -6.90 8.27 -0.36
N ALA A 129 -6.97 8.42 -1.69
CA ALA A 129 -7.41 9.66 -2.33
C ALA A 129 -8.84 10.04 -1.90
N PHE A 130 -9.76 9.08 -1.85
CA PHE A 130 -11.13 9.29 -1.44
C PHE A 130 -11.24 9.70 0.04
N VAL A 131 -10.62 8.91 0.93
CA VAL A 131 -10.65 9.16 2.39
C VAL A 131 -10.04 10.52 2.70
N TYR A 132 -8.88 10.84 2.12
CA TYR A 132 -8.22 12.12 2.33
C TYR A 132 -9.08 13.31 1.87
N SER A 133 -9.64 13.23 0.66
CA SER A 133 -10.49 14.28 0.10
C SER A 133 -11.78 14.44 0.91
N PHE A 134 -12.39 13.35 1.36
CA PHE A 134 -13.61 13.37 2.16
C PHE A 134 -13.39 14.01 3.55
N LEU A 135 -12.32 13.62 4.25
CA LEU A 135 -11.98 14.18 5.57
C LEU A 135 -11.67 15.68 5.50
N ASN A 136 -11.20 16.16 4.36
CA ASN A 136 -10.88 17.58 4.18
C ASN A 136 -12.04 18.43 3.66
N LYS A 137 -13.14 17.81 3.24
CA LYS A 137 -14.35 18.52 2.80
C LYS A 137 -14.90 19.44 3.88
N ASP A 138 -14.98 19.00 5.12
CA ASP A 138 -15.56 19.76 6.22
C ASP A 138 -14.68 20.93 6.63
N LYS A 139 -13.36 20.82 6.54
CA LYS A 139 -12.44 21.91 6.88
C LYS A 139 -12.54 23.10 5.92
N VAL A 140 -12.86 22.86 4.66
CA VAL A 140 -13.06 23.92 3.65
C VAL A 140 -14.32 24.71 3.97
N ILE A 141 -15.41 24.05 4.34
CA ILE A 141 -16.70 24.68 4.65
C ILE A 141 -16.58 25.61 5.87
N TYR A 142 -15.96 25.15 6.96
CA TYR A 142 -15.77 25.96 8.18
C TYR A 142 -14.90 27.19 7.97
N LYS A 143 -13.93 27.11 7.05
CA LYS A 143 -13.04 28.23 6.77
C LYS A 143 -13.75 29.30 5.91
N THR A 144 -14.50 28.92 4.91
CA THR A 144 -15.30 29.83 4.08
C THR A 144 -16.36 30.56 4.90
N GLU A 145 -17.00 29.89 5.86
CA GLU A 145 -17.95 30.51 6.77
C GLU A 145 -17.30 31.53 7.71
N SER A 146 -16.09 31.24 8.18
CA SER A 146 -15.35 32.17 9.05
C SER A 146 -14.82 33.39 8.32
N GLU A 147 -14.38 33.26 7.08
CA GLU A 147 -13.94 34.38 6.23
C GLU A 147 -15.11 35.29 5.84
N ASN A 148 -16.24 34.73 5.42
CA ASN A 148 -17.47 35.48 5.14
C ASN A 148 -17.99 36.23 6.37
N LYS A 149 -17.89 35.66 7.57
CA LYS A 149 -18.23 36.33 8.84
C LYS A 149 -17.28 37.50 9.16
N LEU A 150 -16.02 37.42 8.78
CA LEU A 150 -15.03 38.47 9.00
C LEU A 150 -15.18 39.60 7.98
N GLU A 151 -15.49 39.31 6.73
CA GLU A 151 -15.78 40.33 5.70
C GLU A 151 -17.08 41.08 5.99
N GLY A 152 -18.14 40.38 6.40
CA GLY A 152 -19.38 40.99 6.84
C GLY A 152 -19.21 41.94 8.05
N LYS A 153 -18.29 41.65 8.96
CA LYS A 153 -17.95 42.53 10.09
C LYS A 153 -17.06 43.72 9.68
N ARG A 154 -16.28 43.61 8.59
CA ARG A 154 -15.50 44.76 8.06
C ARG A 154 -16.34 45.73 7.30
N SER A 155 -17.31 45.29 6.49
CA SER A 155 -18.24 46.13 5.74
C SER A 155 -19.25 46.89 6.62
N LEU A 156 -19.47 46.44 7.86
CA LEU A 156 -20.35 47.11 8.87
C LEU A 156 -19.63 48.21 9.69
N LYS A 157 -18.30 48.33 9.54
CA LYS A 157 -17.48 49.34 10.23
C LYS A 157 -17.00 50.51 9.36
N LEU A 158 -17.39 50.55 8.09
CA LEU A 158 -17.25 51.67 7.15
C LEU A 158 -18.57 52.39 6.99
#